data_0d67ad242140e7bbc5e1cefd457b9985
#
_entry.id   0d67ad242140e7bbc5e1cefd457b9985
#
_cell.length_a   1.000
_cell.length_b   1.000
_cell.length_c   1.000
_cell.angle_alpha   90.00
_cell.angle_beta   90.00
_cell.angle_gamma   90.00
#
_symmetry.space_group_name_H-M   'P 1'
#
loop_
_entity.id
_entity.type
_entity.pdbx_description
1 polymer ?
#
loop_
_entity_poly.entity_id
_entity_poly.type
_entity_poly.pdbx_seq_one_letter_code
_entity_poly.pdbx_strand_id
1 'polypeptide(L)'
;MSNPFWFTMFFFFSLQIAFSQEATPVQDKFTAHNKGKFFVSWGGNRESYSKSDVRFWGNGYDITIDNMIAHDRGKGYHMDYINPVKMTIPQTNFKLGYFVSDHYSVSIGFDHMKYVMTTDQLANVSGFINLPVTDEGATFNGTYNNTPTVLSENFLEYEHTDGLNYVHTEFSRFDDISSLFKIQNTDKFQINLTEGIGGGFLYPKTNTTLLGKEKHDDFHVSGFGISAKAGINMTFFKYFYVQAELKGGYINMQDIRTTKSTSDHASQDFFFFQRIIALGGIFRI
;
A
#
# COMPACT_ATOMS: atom_id res chain seq x y z
N MET A 1 20.49 5.93 -32.33
CA MET A 1 20.76 7.20 -31.62
C MET A 1 20.06 7.06 -30.26
N SER A 2 20.84 6.79 -29.23
CA SER A 2 20.41 6.46 -27.88
C SER A 2 20.19 7.73 -27.07
N ASN A 3 18.97 7.92 -26.55
CA ASN A 3 18.71 8.93 -25.52
C ASN A 3 18.83 8.28 -24.14
N PRO A 4 19.73 8.75 -23.28
CA PRO A 4 19.75 8.29 -21.91
C PRO A 4 18.71 9.05 -21.07
N PHE A 5 17.77 8.32 -20.49
CA PHE A 5 16.84 8.79 -19.49
C PHE A 5 17.61 9.06 -18.18
N TRP A 6 17.73 10.33 -17.81
CA TRP A 6 18.29 10.74 -16.53
C TRP A 6 17.27 10.52 -15.42
N PHE A 7 17.48 9.51 -14.59
CA PHE A 7 16.80 9.32 -13.32
C PHE A 7 17.32 10.39 -12.36
N THR A 8 16.54 11.44 -12.14
CA THR A 8 16.84 12.44 -11.10
C THR A 8 16.33 11.90 -9.78
N MET A 9 17.19 11.22 -9.07
CA MET A 9 17.00 10.80 -7.69
C MET A 9 17.02 12.06 -6.80
N PHE A 10 15.86 12.52 -6.34
CA PHE A 10 15.77 13.59 -5.35
C PHE A 10 16.23 13.05 -4.00
N PHE A 11 17.51 13.24 -3.72
CA PHE A 11 18.04 13.17 -2.37
C PHE A 11 17.54 14.41 -1.62
N PHE A 12 16.66 14.24 -0.66
CA PHE A 12 16.38 15.27 0.34
C PHE A 12 17.62 15.38 1.24
N PHE A 13 18.53 16.25 0.86
CA PHE A 13 19.54 16.76 1.77
C PHE A 13 18.83 17.65 2.79
N SER A 14 18.81 17.24 4.05
CA SER A 14 18.46 18.12 5.16
C SER A 14 19.48 19.25 5.22
N LEU A 15 19.10 20.41 4.70
CA LEU A 15 19.88 21.63 4.85
C LEU A 15 19.82 22.04 6.33
N GLN A 16 20.84 21.71 7.09
CA GLN A 16 21.07 22.29 8.41
C GLN A 16 21.54 23.74 8.22
N ILE A 17 20.59 24.66 8.20
CA ILE A 17 20.91 26.08 8.29
C ILE A 17 21.28 26.35 9.76
N ALA A 18 22.57 26.38 10.04
CA ALA A 18 23.09 26.84 11.32
C ALA A 18 22.96 28.36 11.40
N PHE A 19 21.87 28.85 12.00
CA PHE A 19 21.84 30.23 12.52
C PHE A 19 22.45 30.21 13.90
N SER A 20 23.70 30.63 13.98
CA SER A 20 24.32 31.01 15.25
C SER A 20 23.73 32.36 15.70
N GLN A 21 22.69 32.29 16.54
CA GLN A 21 22.36 33.38 17.45
C GLN A 21 22.54 32.81 18.85
N GLU A 22 23.32 33.54 19.69
CA GLU A 22 23.36 33.31 21.13
C GLU A 22 21.95 33.52 21.70
N ALA A 23 21.19 32.42 21.70
CA ALA A 23 19.92 32.36 22.38
C ALA A 23 20.19 31.99 23.83
N THR A 24 19.74 32.83 24.77
CA THR A 24 19.48 32.43 26.16
C THR A 24 18.86 31.01 26.11
N PRO A 25 19.30 30.07 26.97
CA PRO A 25 18.77 28.72 26.94
C PRO A 25 17.25 28.78 27.21
N VAL A 26 16.48 28.83 26.18
CA VAL A 26 15.05 28.52 26.25
C VAL A 26 15.03 27.07 26.69
N GLN A 27 14.60 26.86 27.93
CA GLN A 27 14.40 25.55 28.50
C GLN A 27 13.51 24.80 27.51
N ASP A 28 14.11 23.84 26.85
CA ASP A 28 13.44 23.03 25.82
C ASP A 28 12.27 22.33 26.50
N LYS A 29 11.06 22.86 26.38
CA LYS A 29 9.84 22.27 26.90
C LYS A 29 9.38 21.14 25.97
N PHE A 30 10.31 20.26 25.63
CA PHE A 30 9.97 18.99 24.99
C PHE A 30 9.26 18.12 26.03
N THR A 31 7.95 18.14 25.99
CA THR A 31 7.10 17.49 26.98
C THR A 31 6.65 16.10 26.59
N ALA A 32 6.83 15.71 25.33
CA ALA A 32 6.43 14.39 24.85
C ALA A 32 7.56 13.38 25.03
N HIS A 33 7.70 12.84 26.22
CA HIS A 33 8.55 11.68 26.45
C HIS A 33 7.82 10.43 25.99
N ASN A 34 8.05 10.01 24.74
CA ASN A 34 7.38 8.84 24.16
C ASN A 34 8.12 7.54 24.43
N LYS A 35 9.41 7.57 24.73
CA LYS A 35 10.19 6.35 25.02
C LYS A 35 9.50 5.43 26.00
N GLY A 36 9.37 4.16 25.65
CA GLY A 36 8.75 3.13 26.48
C GLY A 36 7.22 3.11 26.43
N LYS A 37 6.58 3.88 25.51
CA LYS A 37 5.15 3.84 25.30
C LYS A 37 4.79 2.97 24.10
N PHE A 38 3.63 2.36 24.18
CA PHE A 38 2.99 1.71 23.05
C PHE A 38 2.02 2.68 22.37
N PHE A 39 1.74 2.42 21.12
CA PHE A 39 0.65 3.06 20.40
C PHE A 39 -0.12 2.08 19.56
N VAL A 40 -1.38 2.37 19.35
CA VAL A 40 -2.26 1.66 18.42
C VAL A 40 -2.97 2.68 17.55
N SER A 41 -3.13 2.38 16.28
CA SER A 41 -3.94 3.21 15.39
C SER A 41 -4.83 2.37 14.47
N TRP A 42 -5.94 2.98 14.13
CA TRP A 42 -6.91 2.48 13.18
C TRP A 42 -7.32 3.60 12.24
N GLY A 43 -7.37 3.31 10.95
CA GLY A 43 -7.71 4.32 9.97
C GLY A 43 -8.24 3.75 8.67
N GLY A 44 -8.50 4.65 7.74
CA GLY A 44 -8.88 4.34 6.37
C GLY A 44 -7.87 4.89 5.36
N ASN A 45 -7.86 4.27 4.20
CA ASN A 45 -6.95 4.64 3.11
C ASN A 45 -7.67 4.82 1.77
N ARG A 46 -6.94 5.43 0.83
CA ARG A 46 -7.25 5.52 -0.59
C ARG A 46 -5.96 5.37 -1.37
N GLU A 47 -6.02 4.58 -2.45
CA GLU A 47 -4.85 4.23 -3.24
C GLU A 47 -4.87 4.81 -4.64
N SER A 48 -3.67 4.86 -5.20
CA SER A 48 -3.43 5.01 -6.63
C SER A 48 -2.30 4.06 -7.01
N TYR A 49 -2.38 3.47 -8.18
CA TYR A 49 -1.44 2.47 -8.66
C TYR A 49 -0.80 2.92 -9.97
N SER A 50 0.48 2.58 -10.16
CA SER A 50 1.11 2.70 -11.48
C SER A 50 0.51 1.66 -12.43
N LYS A 51 0.69 1.87 -13.73
CA LYS A 51 0.54 0.78 -14.70
C LYS A 51 1.53 -0.33 -14.37
N SER A 52 1.18 -1.55 -14.73
CA SER A 52 1.99 -2.74 -14.45
C SER A 52 1.89 -3.76 -15.57
N ASP A 53 2.96 -4.50 -15.78
CA ASP A 53 2.92 -5.69 -16.59
C ASP A 53 2.51 -6.87 -15.74
N VAL A 54 1.60 -7.70 -16.26
CA VAL A 54 1.09 -8.87 -15.53
C VAL A 54 1.27 -10.09 -16.42
N ARG A 55 2.00 -11.07 -15.92
CA ARG A 55 2.13 -12.37 -16.59
C ARG A 55 1.18 -13.36 -15.93
N PHE A 56 0.43 -14.07 -16.74
CA PHE A 56 -0.43 -15.19 -16.36
C PHE A 56 0.05 -16.46 -17.04
N TRP A 57 0.24 -17.54 -16.29
CA TRP A 57 0.66 -18.81 -16.86
C TRP A 57 -0.03 -19.99 -16.18
N GLY A 58 -0.18 -21.09 -16.94
CA GLY A 58 -0.82 -22.32 -16.49
C GLY A 58 -0.87 -23.37 -17.58
N ASN A 59 -1.72 -24.38 -17.38
CA ASN A 59 -1.89 -25.41 -18.40
C ASN A 59 -2.57 -24.83 -19.65
N GLY A 60 -1.82 -24.81 -20.75
CA GLY A 60 -2.32 -24.37 -22.06
C GLY A 60 -2.26 -22.86 -22.28
N TYR A 61 -1.62 -22.08 -21.43
CA TYR A 61 -1.40 -20.65 -21.68
C TYR A 61 -0.18 -20.10 -20.93
N ASP A 62 0.44 -19.11 -21.55
CA ASP A 62 1.47 -18.24 -20.95
C ASP A 62 1.40 -16.90 -21.68
N ILE A 63 0.81 -15.91 -21.03
CA ILE A 63 0.58 -14.59 -21.60
C ILE A 63 1.10 -13.50 -20.67
N THR A 64 1.63 -12.43 -21.25
CA THR A 64 1.93 -11.19 -20.56
C THR A 64 1.06 -10.08 -21.11
N ILE A 65 0.47 -9.30 -20.23
CA ILE A 65 -0.34 -8.13 -20.52
C ILE A 65 0.45 -6.91 -20.12
N ASP A 66 0.77 -6.05 -21.08
CA ASP A 66 1.62 -4.90 -20.86
C ASP A 66 0.80 -3.68 -20.42
N ASN A 67 1.36 -2.91 -19.47
CA ASN A 67 0.81 -1.63 -19.02
C ASN A 67 -0.65 -1.67 -18.54
N MET A 68 -1.05 -2.75 -17.89
CA MET A 68 -2.40 -2.91 -17.33
C MET A 68 -2.72 -1.78 -16.34
N ILE A 69 -3.90 -1.19 -16.51
CA ILE A 69 -4.40 -0.09 -15.67
C ILE A 69 -5.30 -0.69 -14.59
N ALA A 70 -5.07 -0.26 -13.35
CA ALA A 70 -5.93 -0.59 -12.23
C ALA A 70 -6.27 0.64 -11.40
N HIS A 71 -7.34 0.55 -10.66
CA HIS A 71 -7.85 1.60 -9.81
C HIS A 71 -8.25 1.08 -8.43
N ASP A 72 -8.40 2.01 -7.53
CA ASP A 72 -8.94 1.79 -6.19
C ASP A 72 -10.47 1.59 -6.24
N ARG A 73 -11.00 0.74 -5.35
CA ARG A 73 -12.45 0.56 -5.14
C ARG A 73 -12.84 1.00 -3.73
N GLY A 74 -12.83 2.32 -3.50
CA GLY A 74 -13.21 2.89 -2.22
C GLY A 74 -14.71 2.79 -1.93
N LYS A 75 -15.08 2.47 -0.69
CA LYS A 75 -16.49 2.36 -0.25
C LYS A 75 -17.19 3.70 0.01
N GLY A 76 -16.50 4.85 -0.20
CA GLY A 76 -17.02 6.16 0.18
C GLY A 76 -17.01 6.38 1.70
N TYR A 77 -17.78 7.36 2.20
CA TYR A 77 -17.94 7.59 3.63
C TYR A 77 -18.94 6.59 4.20
N HIS A 78 -18.49 5.65 5.01
CA HIS A 78 -19.33 4.60 5.58
C HIS A 78 -18.92 4.29 7.03
N MET A 79 -19.90 4.00 7.89
CA MET A 79 -19.66 3.67 9.30
C MET A 79 -18.85 2.37 9.49
N ASP A 80 -18.74 1.54 8.47
CA ASP A 80 -17.92 0.32 8.51
C ASP A 80 -16.45 0.61 8.78
N TYR A 81 -15.93 1.81 8.43
CA TYR A 81 -14.54 2.21 8.76
C TYR A 81 -14.26 2.28 10.26
N ILE A 82 -15.29 2.43 11.09
CA ILE A 82 -15.16 2.52 12.56
C ILE A 82 -15.47 1.17 13.22
N ASN A 83 -15.92 0.17 12.46
CA ASN A 83 -16.32 -1.13 12.99
C ASN A 83 -15.18 -2.16 12.85
N PRO A 84 -14.48 -2.52 13.95
CA PRO A 84 -13.35 -3.45 13.89
C PRO A 84 -13.73 -4.89 13.49
N VAL A 85 -15.02 -5.25 13.58
CA VAL A 85 -15.49 -6.57 13.14
C VAL A 85 -15.60 -6.67 11.61
N LYS A 86 -15.64 -5.52 10.93
CA LYS A 86 -15.75 -5.43 9.47
C LYS A 86 -14.43 -5.01 8.80
N MET A 87 -13.30 -5.45 9.34
CA MET A 87 -11.94 -5.05 8.90
C MET A 87 -11.66 -5.26 7.42
N THR A 88 -12.29 -6.24 6.80
CA THR A 88 -12.02 -6.64 5.41
C THR A 88 -13.00 -6.03 4.40
N ILE A 89 -13.98 -5.27 4.84
CA ILE A 89 -14.97 -4.66 3.94
C ILE A 89 -14.54 -3.27 3.49
N PRO A 90 -14.19 -2.31 4.41
CA PRO A 90 -13.59 -1.05 4.01
C PRO A 90 -12.07 -1.16 3.90
N GLN A 91 -11.47 -0.25 3.14
CA GLN A 91 -10.01 -0.11 3.10
C GLN A 91 -9.52 0.47 4.42
N THR A 92 -8.84 -0.34 5.21
CA THR A 92 -8.40 0.01 6.56
C THR A 92 -6.91 -0.13 6.73
N ASN A 93 -6.37 0.67 7.66
CA ASN A 93 -5.00 0.55 8.15
C ASN A 93 -5.06 0.30 9.65
N PHE A 94 -4.28 -0.66 10.10
CA PHE A 94 -4.04 -0.93 11.51
C PHE A 94 -2.56 -0.91 11.80
N LYS A 95 -2.14 -0.29 12.91
CA LYS A 95 -0.76 -0.34 13.40
C LYS A 95 -0.74 -0.54 14.90
N LEU A 96 0.18 -1.39 15.34
CA LEU A 96 0.59 -1.54 16.73
C LEU A 96 2.09 -1.28 16.81
N GLY A 97 2.51 -0.33 17.64
CA GLY A 97 3.92 0.04 17.71
C GLY A 97 4.39 0.39 19.11
N TYR A 98 5.69 0.54 19.19
CA TYR A 98 6.43 0.84 20.41
C TYR A 98 7.48 1.92 20.16
N PHE A 99 7.55 2.93 21.03
CA PHE A 99 8.57 3.97 20.99
C PHE A 99 9.86 3.49 21.65
N VAL A 100 10.87 3.20 20.83
CA VAL A 100 12.21 2.79 21.29
C VAL A 100 13.01 3.97 21.83
N SER A 101 12.69 5.19 21.40
CA SER A 101 13.17 6.45 21.95
C SER A 101 12.06 7.50 21.88
N ASP A 102 12.34 8.73 22.30
CA ASP A 102 11.35 9.81 22.22
C ASP A 102 10.98 10.17 20.78
N HIS A 103 11.90 9.95 19.84
CA HIS A 103 11.73 10.27 18.42
C HIS A 103 11.48 9.05 17.53
N TYR A 104 11.83 7.84 17.95
CA TYR A 104 11.80 6.67 17.07
C TYR A 104 10.87 5.59 17.57
N SER A 105 10.15 5.00 16.66
CA SER A 105 9.27 3.87 16.92
C SER A 105 9.45 2.74 15.92
N VAL A 106 9.10 1.53 16.35
CA VAL A 106 8.93 0.33 15.52
C VAL A 106 7.48 -0.09 15.63
N SER A 107 6.87 -0.46 14.53
CA SER A 107 5.49 -0.95 14.50
C SER A 107 5.30 -2.11 13.54
N ILE A 108 4.28 -2.93 13.83
CA ILE A 108 3.70 -3.87 12.88
C ILE A 108 2.43 -3.22 12.35
N GLY A 109 2.23 -3.29 11.04
CA GLY A 109 1.09 -2.71 10.36
C GLY A 109 0.40 -3.72 9.46
N PHE A 110 -0.87 -3.43 9.20
CA PHE A 110 -1.73 -4.13 8.27
C PHE A 110 -2.48 -3.10 7.44
N ASP A 111 -2.18 -3.05 6.15
CA ASP A 111 -2.85 -2.17 5.19
C ASP A 111 -3.75 -3.02 4.29
N HIS A 112 -5.06 -2.83 4.42
CA HIS A 112 -6.05 -3.47 3.57
C HIS A 112 -6.34 -2.56 2.37
N MET A 113 -5.67 -2.83 1.27
CA MET A 113 -5.81 -2.10 0.00
C MET A 113 -6.77 -2.82 -0.94
N LYS A 114 -7.24 -2.14 -1.98
CA LYS A 114 -8.05 -2.71 -3.05
C LYS A 114 -7.47 -2.36 -4.41
N TYR A 115 -7.23 -3.37 -5.21
CA TYR A 115 -6.68 -3.25 -6.56
C TYR A 115 -7.68 -3.87 -7.54
N VAL A 116 -8.17 -3.09 -8.48
CA VAL A 116 -9.16 -3.52 -9.48
C VAL A 116 -8.68 -3.15 -10.86
N MET A 117 -8.48 -4.14 -11.71
CA MET A 117 -8.21 -3.94 -13.12
C MET A 117 -9.37 -3.16 -13.77
N THR A 118 -9.05 -2.20 -14.62
CA THR A 118 -10.06 -1.51 -15.40
C THR A 118 -10.57 -2.44 -16.49
N THR A 119 -11.84 -2.79 -16.45
CA THR A 119 -12.49 -3.67 -17.45
C THR A 119 -12.55 -2.97 -18.80
N ASP A 120 -12.56 -3.75 -19.89
CA ASP A 120 -12.61 -3.28 -21.28
C ASP A 120 -11.48 -2.34 -21.71
N GLN A 121 -10.39 -2.29 -20.94
CA GLN A 121 -9.21 -1.57 -21.37
C GLN A 121 -8.53 -2.27 -22.55
N LEU A 122 -7.94 -1.47 -23.44
CA LEU A 122 -7.07 -1.98 -24.50
C LEU A 122 -5.66 -2.10 -23.96
N ALA A 123 -5.09 -3.31 -24.00
CA ALA A 123 -3.71 -3.58 -23.63
C ALA A 123 -3.03 -4.47 -24.67
N ASN A 124 -1.72 -4.42 -24.73
CA ASN A 124 -0.97 -5.32 -25.58
C ASN A 124 -0.74 -6.64 -24.85
N VAL A 125 -1.00 -7.74 -25.56
CA VAL A 125 -0.82 -9.11 -25.07
C VAL A 125 0.27 -9.78 -25.87
N SER A 126 1.17 -10.49 -25.17
CA SER A 126 2.22 -11.32 -25.76
C SER A 126 2.19 -12.72 -25.16
N GLY A 127 2.52 -13.75 -25.97
CA GLY A 127 2.54 -15.13 -25.51
C GLY A 127 1.59 -16.03 -26.30
N PHE A 128 1.00 -17.03 -25.65
CA PHE A 128 0.08 -17.96 -26.32
C PHE A 128 -1.04 -18.43 -25.40
N ILE A 129 -2.18 -18.80 -26.02
CA ILE A 129 -3.29 -19.51 -25.42
C ILE A 129 -3.61 -20.70 -26.31
N ASN A 130 -3.65 -21.91 -25.75
CA ASN A 130 -3.96 -23.17 -26.42
C ASN A 130 -4.74 -24.11 -25.49
N LEU A 131 -5.97 -23.73 -25.23
CA LEU A 131 -6.89 -24.45 -24.37
C LEU A 131 -7.67 -25.53 -25.18
N PRO A 132 -8.12 -26.59 -24.53
CA PRO A 132 -9.04 -27.55 -25.14
C PRO A 132 -10.27 -26.85 -25.73
N VAL A 133 -10.75 -27.29 -26.88
CA VAL A 133 -11.91 -26.69 -27.57
C VAL A 133 -13.20 -26.74 -26.76
N THR A 134 -13.24 -27.58 -25.73
CA THR A 134 -14.37 -27.70 -24.78
C THR A 134 -14.37 -26.59 -23.72
N ASP A 135 -13.27 -25.87 -23.54
CA ASP A 135 -13.14 -24.85 -22.53
C ASP A 135 -13.69 -23.52 -23.04
N GLU A 136 -14.36 -22.76 -22.20
CA GLU A 136 -14.94 -21.44 -22.56
C GLU A 136 -13.89 -20.50 -23.12
N GLY A 137 -12.67 -20.53 -22.54
CA GLY A 137 -11.55 -19.70 -22.98
C GLY A 137 -10.93 -20.09 -24.32
N ALA A 138 -11.32 -21.20 -24.94
CA ALA A 138 -10.78 -21.64 -26.23
C ALA A 138 -11.07 -20.68 -27.38
N THR A 139 -12.04 -19.79 -27.23
CA THR A 139 -12.31 -18.70 -28.17
C THR A 139 -11.15 -17.71 -28.30
N PHE A 140 -10.27 -17.69 -27.31
CA PHE A 140 -9.07 -16.84 -27.27
C PHE A 140 -7.80 -17.58 -27.69
N ASN A 141 -7.90 -18.84 -28.16
CA ASN A 141 -6.73 -19.60 -28.60
C ASN A 141 -5.99 -18.86 -29.72
N GLY A 142 -4.69 -18.76 -29.58
CA GLY A 142 -3.81 -18.09 -30.54
C GLY A 142 -2.44 -17.76 -29.97
N THR A 143 -1.61 -17.26 -30.86
CA THR A 143 -0.32 -16.67 -30.50
C THR A 143 -0.43 -15.16 -30.58
N TYR A 144 -0.02 -14.50 -29.50
CA TYR A 144 -0.05 -13.05 -29.34
C TYR A 144 1.38 -12.51 -29.43
N ASN A 145 1.58 -11.51 -30.27
CA ASN A 145 2.88 -10.84 -30.40
C ASN A 145 2.67 -9.34 -30.29
N ASN A 146 2.70 -8.83 -29.05
CA ASN A 146 2.35 -7.45 -28.77
C ASN A 146 1.00 -7.04 -29.41
N THR A 147 0.03 -7.92 -29.29
CA THR A 147 -1.28 -7.82 -29.98
C THR A 147 -2.23 -6.96 -29.16
N PRO A 148 -2.74 -5.84 -29.71
CA PRO A 148 -3.77 -5.04 -29.04
C PRO A 148 -5.02 -5.87 -28.78
N THR A 149 -5.36 -6.05 -27.50
CA THR A 149 -6.47 -6.91 -27.06
C THR A 149 -7.33 -6.13 -26.06
N VAL A 150 -8.64 -6.21 -26.23
CA VAL A 150 -9.59 -5.70 -25.24
C VAL A 150 -9.71 -6.71 -24.09
N LEU A 151 -9.40 -6.28 -22.88
CA LEU A 151 -9.50 -7.09 -21.67
C LEU A 151 -10.96 -7.10 -21.21
N SER A 152 -11.80 -7.85 -21.95
CA SER A 152 -13.21 -8.02 -21.60
C SER A 152 -13.38 -8.97 -20.40
N GLU A 153 -14.53 -8.96 -19.75
CA GLU A 153 -14.86 -9.85 -18.63
C GLU A 153 -14.65 -11.34 -18.96
N ASN A 154 -14.93 -11.75 -20.18
CA ASN A 154 -14.71 -13.14 -20.62
C ASN A 154 -13.23 -13.50 -20.83
N PHE A 155 -12.39 -12.50 -21.13
CA PHE A 155 -10.96 -12.69 -21.27
C PHE A 155 -10.26 -12.68 -19.91
N LEU A 156 -10.50 -11.62 -19.13
CA LEU A 156 -9.87 -11.41 -17.83
C LEU A 156 -10.66 -10.43 -16.96
N GLU A 157 -11.07 -10.88 -15.79
CA GLU A 157 -11.31 -10.04 -14.61
C GLU A 157 -10.18 -10.28 -13.62
N TYR A 158 -9.58 -9.19 -13.10
CA TYR A 158 -8.46 -9.32 -12.18
C TYR A 158 -8.54 -8.27 -11.08
N GLU A 159 -8.72 -8.74 -9.85
CA GLU A 159 -8.83 -7.85 -8.71
C GLU A 159 -8.36 -8.50 -7.41
N HIS A 160 -7.94 -7.65 -6.47
CA HIS A 160 -7.65 -7.98 -5.08
C HIS A 160 -8.59 -7.17 -4.17
N THR A 161 -9.91 -7.31 -4.33
CA THR A 161 -10.90 -6.48 -3.60
C THR A 161 -11.24 -7.00 -2.22
N ASP A 162 -11.10 -8.30 -2.00
CA ASP A 162 -11.22 -8.90 -0.67
C ASP A 162 -9.91 -8.79 0.12
N GLY A 163 -8.95 -8.04 -0.43
CA GLY A 163 -7.73 -7.61 0.21
C GLY A 163 -6.47 -7.77 -0.63
N LEU A 164 -5.91 -6.65 -1.08
CA LEU A 164 -4.47 -6.55 -1.33
C LEU A 164 -3.83 -6.22 0.02
N ASN A 165 -3.68 -7.22 0.87
CA ASN A 165 -3.23 -7.05 2.24
C ASN A 165 -1.71 -6.95 2.30
N TYR A 166 -1.22 -5.82 2.78
CA TYR A 166 0.20 -5.59 3.04
C TYR A 166 0.46 -5.66 4.55
N VAL A 167 1.06 -6.75 4.99
CA VAL A 167 1.51 -6.97 6.38
C VAL A 167 2.97 -6.55 6.47
N HIS A 168 3.26 -5.55 7.29
CA HIS A 168 4.57 -4.91 7.25
C HIS A 168 5.08 -4.51 8.64
N THR A 169 6.39 -4.32 8.73
CA THR A 169 7.05 -3.65 9.84
C THR A 169 7.50 -2.27 9.37
N GLU A 170 7.29 -1.24 10.20
CA GLU A 170 7.74 0.12 9.93
C GLU A 170 8.69 0.61 11.03
N PHE A 171 9.73 1.32 10.61
CA PHE A 171 10.55 2.17 11.46
C PHE A 171 10.21 3.62 11.17
N SER A 172 9.82 4.37 12.20
CA SER A 172 9.32 5.74 12.04
C SER A 172 10.00 6.71 13.00
N ARG A 173 10.14 7.95 12.53
CA ARG A 173 10.60 9.10 13.30
C ARG A 173 9.45 10.08 13.53
N PHE A 174 9.47 10.71 14.70
CA PHE A 174 8.52 11.73 15.15
C PHE A 174 9.30 12.96 15.61
N ASP A 175 9.06 14.09 14.99
CA ASP A 175 9.66 15.36 15.38
C ASP A 175 8.57 16.35 15.79
N ASP A 176 8.66 16.86 17.01
CA ASP A 176 7.72 17.87 17.52
C ASP A 176 7.95 19.20 16.81
N ILE A 177 6.94 19.63 16.07
CA ILE A 177 6.93 20.91 15.35
C ILE A 177 5.96 21.92 15.97
N SER A 178 5.47 21.66 17.18
CA SER A 178 4.47 22.50 17.87
C SER A 178 4.93 23.95 18.05
N SER A 179 6.23 24.16 18.21
CA SER A 179 6.83 25.50 18.36
C SER A 179 6.61 26.40 17.14
N LEU A 180 6.56 25.81 15.93
CA LEU A 180 6.26 26.55 14.69
C LEU A 180 4.86 27.16 14.69
N PHE A 181 3.95 26.56 15.44
CA PHE A 181 2.55 26.98 15.58
C PHE A 181 2.31 27.74 16.89
N LYS A 182 3.37 28.12 17.63
CA LYS A 182 3.30 28.82 18.92
C LYS A 182 2.49 28.06 19.98
N ILE A 183 2.44 26.74 19.90
CA ILE A 183 1.78 25.88 20.88
C ILE A 183 2.71 25.77 22.09
N GLN A 184 2.33 26.38 23.23
CA GLN A 184 3.13 26.40 24.43
C GLN A 184 2.90 25.19 25.36
N ASN A 185 1.71 24.60 25.30
CA ASN A 185 1.35 23.46 26.16
C ASN A 185 1.14 22.20 25.31
N THR A 186 2.25 21.52 25.03
CA THR A 186 2.25 20.27 24.26
C THR A 186 1.64 19.10 25.04
N ASP A 187 1.41 19.24 26.34
CA ASP A 187 0.64 18.27 27.15
C ASP A 187 -0.84 18.25 26.79
N LYS A 188 -1.37 19.38 26.32
CA LYS A 188 -2.75 19.47 25.86
C LYS A 188 -2.88 19.18 24.38
N PHE A 189 -1.97 19.72 23.58
CA PHE A 189 -1.99 19.58 22.15
C PHE A 189 -0.57 19.65 21.58
N GLN A 190 -0.20 18.67 20.77
CA GLN A 190 1.12 18.55 20.14
C GLN A 190 0.95 18.23 18.66
N ILE A 191 1.80 18.84 17.83
CA ILE A 191 1.90 18.52 16.40
C ILE A 191 3.27 17.93 16.13
N ASN A 192 3.29 16.75 15.52
CA ASN A 192 4.52 16.09 15.10
C ASN A 192 4.54 15.93 13.56
N LEU A 193 5.69 16.17 12.98
CA LEU A 193 6.04 15.64 11.68
C LEU A 193 6.44 14.18 11.86
N THR A 194 5.94 13.32 11.00
CA THR A 194 6.28 11.88 11.03
C THR A 194 6.85 11.46 9.69
N GLU A 195 7.88 10.64 9.72
CA GLU A 195 8.46 10.01 8.55
C GLU A 195 8.84 8.56 8.88
N GLY A 196 8.92 7.70 7.86
CA GLY A 196 9.29 6.30 8.12
C GLY A 196 9.47 5.48 6.86
N ILE A 197 10.05 4.32 7.05
CA ILE A 197 10.23 3.30 6.03
C ILE A 197 9.66 1.98 6.54
N GLY A 198 9.21 1.15 5.63
CA GLY A 198 8.64 -0.16 5.98
C GLY A 198 8.90 -1.21 4.93
N GLY A 199 8.73 -2.45 5.35
CA GLY A 199 8.81 -3.61 4.47
C GLY A 199 8.02 -4.78 5.04
N GLY A 200 7.52 -5.63 4.17
CA GLY A 200 6.70 -6.76 4.57
C GLY A 200 6.26 -7.63 3.42
N PHE A 201 5.28 -8.46 3.65
CA PHE A 201 4.76 -9.40 2.65
C PHE A 201 3.33 -9.08 2.25
N LEU A 202 2.96 -9.51 1.04
CA LEU A 202 1.61 -9.40 0.50
C LEU A 202 0.85 -10.70 0.76
N TYR A 203 -0.36 -10.55 1.31
CA TYR A 203 -1.28 -11.65 1.61
C TYR A 203 -2.65 -11.37 0.99
N PRO A 204 -2.73 -11.30 -0.36
CA PRO A 204 -3.96 -10.99 -1.05
C PRO A 204 -4.94 -12.14 -1.03
N LYS A 205 -6.23 -11.78 -1.19
CA LYS A 205 -7.28 -12.64 -1.70
C LYS A 205 -7.62 -12.18 -3.11
N THR A 206 -7.19 -12.97 -4.09
CA THR A 206 -7.27 -12.61 -5.50
C THR A 206 -8.54 -13.19 -6.11
N ASN A 207 -9.37 -12.31 -6.66
CA ASN A 207 -10.51 -12.66 -7.48
C ASN A 207 -10.11 -12.51 -8.95
N THR A 208 -9.95 -13.62 -9.65
CA THR A 208 -9.54 -13.63 -11.06
C THR A 208 -10.45 -14.55 -11.83
N THR A 209 -11.16 -14.02 -12.82
CA THR A 209 -11.79 -14.83 -13.87
C THR A 209 -10.90 -14.76 -15.09
N LEU A 210 -10.14 -15.81 -15.36
CA LEU A 210 -9.20 -15.89 -16.47
C LEU A 210 -9.65 -16.95 -17.43
N LEU A 211 -10.00 -16.55 -18.67
CA LEU A 211 -10.40 -17.47 -19.74
C LEU A 211 -11.54 -18.43 -19.34
N GLY A 212 -12.50 -17.94 -18.56
CA GLY A 212 -13.63 -18.72 -18.05
C GLY A 212 -13.32 -19.70 -16.91
N LYS A 213 -12.09 -19.76 -16.42
CA LYS A 213 -11.69 -20.68 -15.35
C LYS A 213 -12.20 -20.23 -13.99
N GLU A 214 -12.50 -21.20 -13.12
CA GLU A 214 -12.98 -20.94 -11.76
C GLU A 214 -11.87 -20.30 -10.89
N LYS A 215 -12.18 -19.19 -10.24
CA LYS A 215 -11.25 -18.40 -9.40
C LYS A 215 -10.77 -19.16 -8.16
N HIS A 216 -9.53 -18.87 -7.72
CA HIS A 216 -8.95 -19.41 -6.50
C HIS A 216 -9.71 -18.96 -5.24
N ASP A 217 -9.98 -17.67 -5.14
CA ASP A 217 -10.81 -17.03 -4.11
C ASP A 217 -10.40 -17.36 -2.65
N ASP A 218 -9.11 -17.47 -2.38
CA ASP A 218 -8.53 -17.74 -1.07
C ASP A 218 -7.29 -16.90 -0.83
N PHE A 219 -6.87 -16.75 0.44
CA PHE A 219 -5.69 -15.99 0.81
C PHE A 219 -4.39 -16.73 0.50
N HIS A 220 -3.43 -16.04 -0.09
CA HIS A 220 -2.13 -16.61 -0.41
C HIS A 220 -1.00 -15.57 -0.24
N VAL A 221 0.15 -15.98 0.31
CA VAL A 221 1.34 -15.13 0.36
C VAL A 221 1.94 -15.02 -1.03
N SER A 222 1.83 -13.86 -1.66
CA SER A 222 2.13 -13.69 -3.09
C SER A 222 3.45 -12.97 -3.37
N GLY A 223 4.07 -12.36 -2.38
CA GLY A 223 5.29 -11.60 -2.58
C GLY A 223 5.59 -10.63 -1.45
N PHE A 224 6.31 -9.56 -1.75
CA PHE A 224 6.76 -8.57 -0.77
C PHE A 224 6.48 -7.14 -1.23
N GLY A 225 6.53 -6.21 -0.27
CA GLY A 225 6.46 -4.78 -0.52
C GLY A 225 7.48 -4.02 0.33
N ILE A 226 7.88 -2.87 -0.18
CA ILE A 226 8.65 -1.86 0.56
C ILE A 226 7.96 -0.52 0.45
N SER A 227 8.06 0.32 1.47
CA SER A 227 7.37 1.61 1.51
C SER A 227 8.15 2.66 2.27
N ALA A 228 7.86 3.92 1.92
CA ALA A 228 8.25 5.09 2.69
C ALA A 228 7.02 5.96 2.93
N LYS A 229 7.01 6.69 4.03
CA LYS A 229 5.89 7.53 4.42
C LYS A 229 6.33 8.86 5.02
N ALA A 230 5.44 9.85 4.92
CA ALA A 230 5.53 11.10 5.65
C ALA A 230 4.13 11.53 6.08
N GLY A 231 4.01 12.24 7.19
CA GLY A 231 2.71 12.62 7.69
C GLY A 231 2.76 13.63 8.83
N ILE A 232 1.58 14.05 9.23
CA ILE A 232 1.34 14.92 10.39
C ILE A 232 0.56 14.14 11.42
N ASN A 233 1.08 14.13 12.63
CA ASN A 233 0.43 13.54 13.79
C ASN A 233 0.04 14.67 14.77
N MET A 234 -1.23 14.72 15.11
CA MET A 234 -1.80 15.67 16.08
C MET A 234 -2.19 14.90 17.34
N THR A 235 -1.43 15.06 18.42
CA THR A 235 -1.62 14.36 19.69
C THR A 235 -2.37 15.27 20.68
N PHE A 236 -3.41 14.74 21.31
CA PHE A 236 -4.26 15.41 22.29
C PHE A 236 -4.07 14.74 23.66
N PHE A 237 -3.86 15.58 24.68
CA PHE A 237 -3.76 15.15 26.08
C PHE A 237 -2.73 14.06 26.35
N LYS A 238 -1.70 13.94 25.47
CA LYS A 238 -0.65 12.89 25.51
C LYS A 238 -1.11 11.47 25.15
N TYR A 239 -2.38 11.24 24.95
CA TYR A 239 -2.95 9.88 24.83
C TYR A 239 -3.65 9.60 23.51
N PHE A 240 -4.29 10.56 22.91
CA PHE A 240 -5.04 10.39 21.68
C PHE A 240 -4.41 11.14 20.54
N TYR A 241 -4.45 10.58 19.35
CA TYR A 241 -3.97 11.29 18.18
C TYR A 241 -4.83 11.06 16.94
N VAL A 242 -4.76 12.04 16.06
CA VAL A 242 -5.21 11.95 14.66
C VAL A 242 -3.96 12.06 13.80
N GLN A 243 -3.83 11.20 12.82
CA GLN A 243 -2.70 11.19 11.89
C GLN A 243 -3.17 11.23 10.46
N ALA A 244 -2.64 12.15 9.67
CA ALA A 244 -2.73 12.16 8.23
C ALA A 244 -1.38 11.72 7.65
N GLU A 245 -1.36 10.74 6.76
CA GLU A 245 -0.14 10.11 6.26
C GLU A 245 -0.23 9.91 4.75
N LEU A 246 0.85 10.20 4.06
CA LEU A 246 1.11 9.82 2.67
C LEU A 246 2.14 8.71 2.69
N LYS A 247 1.82 7.59 2.06
CA LYS A 247 2.70 6.43 1.95
C LYS A 247 2.85 6.06 0.48
N GLY A 248 4.08 5.93 0.02
CA GLY A 248 4.41 5.42 -1.30
C GLY A 248 5.26 4.17 -1.20
N GLY A 249 5.14 3.27 -2.14
CA GLY A 249 5.93 2.04 -2.10
C GLY A 249 5.91 1.26 -3.40
N TYR A 250 6.65 0.17 -3.37
CA TYR A 250 6.76 -0.80 -4.44
C TYR A 250 6.31 -2.16 -3.94
N ILE A 251 5.48 -2.83 -4.72
CA ILE A 251 4.97 -4.18 -4.50
C ILE A 251 5.49 -5.07 -5.61
N ASN A 252 5.97 -6.26 -5.23
CA ASN A 252 6.40 -7.30 -6.14
C ASN A 252 5.77 -8.62 -5.70
N MET A 253 4.82 -9.12 -6.51
CA MET A 253 4.11 -10.37 -6.29
C MET A 253 4.52 -11.37 -7.37
N GLN A 254 5.30 -12.38 -6.99
CA GLN A 254 5.83 -13.39 -7.92
C GLN A 254 5.00 -14.67 -7.96
N ASP A 255 4.09 -14.84 -7.01
CA ASP A 255 3.26 -16.05 -6.89
C ASP A 255 1.81 -15.69 -6.51
N ILE A 256 1.06 -15.20 -7.49
CA ILE A 256 -0.36 -14.91 -7.34
C ILE A 256 -1.15 -16.14 -7.80
N ARG A 257 -1.99 -16.66 -6.93
CA ARG A 257 -2.91 -17.75 -7.29
C ARG A 257 -4.12 -17.17 -8.00
N THR A 258 -4.37 -17.62 -9.22
CA THR A 258 -5.42 -17.07 -10.07
C THR A 258 -6.68 -17.94 -10.09
N THR A 259 -6.52 -19.26 -10.29
CA THR A 259 -7.63 -20.20 -10.36
C THR A 259 -7.50 -21.30 -9.31
N LYS A 260 -8.46 -22.20 -9.22
CA LYS A 260 -8.37 -23.38 -8.34
C LYS A 260 -7.30 -24.38 -8.77
N SER A 261 -6.84 -24.31 -10.00
CA SER A 261 -5.71 -25.14 -10.45
C SER A 261 -4.41 -24.70 -9.80
N THR A 262 -3.66 -25.63 -9.26
CA THR A 262 -2.35 -25.36 -8.66
C THR A 262 -1.26 -25.01 -9.68
N SER A 263 -1.54 -25.18 -10.98
CA SER A 263 -0.65 -24.81 -12.07
C SER A 263 -0.84 -23.36 -12.54
N ASP A 264 -1.95 -22.73 -12.15
CA ASP A 264 -2.38 -21.44 -12.67
C ASP A 264 -1.94 -20.31 -11.73
N HIS A 265 -1.03 -19.49 -12.21
CA HIS A 265 -0.40 -18.42 -11.47
C HIS A 265 -0.39 -17.11 -12.24
N ALA A 266 -0.09 -16.03 -11.51
CA ALA A 266 0.32 -14.77 -12.10
C ALA A 266 1.48 -14.15 -11.33
N SER A 267 2.18 -13.24 -12.00
CA SER A 267 3.15 -12.35 -11.36
C SER A 267 2.94 -10.93 -11.80
N GLN A 268 3.21 -9.99 -10.89
CA GLN A 268 2.99 -8.58 -11.09
C GLN A 268 3.88 -7.76 -10.19
N ASP A 269 4.32 -6.59 -10.67
CA ASP A 269 4.93 -5.58 -9.82
C ASP A 269 4.45 -4.18 -10.20
N PHE A 270 4.33 -3.30 -9.21
CA PHE A 270 3.86 -1.94 -9.39
C PHE A 270 4.22 -1.02 -8.24
N PHE A 271 4.16 0.28 -8.48
CA PHE A 271 4.21 1.30 -7.45
C PHE A 271 2.80 1.64 -6.97
N PHE A 272 2.67 1.85 -5.66
CA PHE A 272 1.44 2.33 -5.05
C PHE A 272 1.66 3.64 -4.29
N PHE A 273 0.58 4.39 -4.14
CA PHE A 273 0.53 5.60 -3.33
C PHE A 273 -0.75 5.61 -2.51
N GLN A 274 -0.62 5.70 -1.19
CA GLN A 274 -1.72 5.73 -0.23
C GLN A 274 -1.86 7.10 0.43
N ARG A 275 -3.08 7.50 0.66
CA ARG A 275 -3.50 8.62 1.52
C ARG A 275 -4.25 8.02 2.69
N ILE A 276 -3.74 8.20 3.89
CA ILE A 276 -4.23 7.54 5.11
C ILE A 276 -4.68 8.61 6.11
N ILE A 277 -5.83 8.38 6.73
CA ILE A 277 -6.25 9.11 7.94
C ILE A 277 -6.52 8.07 9.01
N ALA A 278 -5.84 8.21 10.15
CA ALA A 278 -5.96 7.28 11.26
C ALA A 278 -6.19 8.01 12.59
N LEU A 279 -6.90 7.34 13.47
CA LEU A 279 -7.06 7.68 14.87
C LEU A 279 -6.24 6.71 15.71
N GLY A 280 -5.66 7.16 16.80
CA GLY A 280 -4.86 6.27 17.63
C GLY A 280 -4.77 6.68 19.08
N GLY A 281 -4.17 5.80 19.86
CA GLY A 281 -3.88 6.01 21.27
C GLY A 281 -2.41 5.68 21.59
N ILE A 282 -1.86 6.44 22.54
CA ILE A 282 -0.51 6.24 23.10
C ILE A 282 -0.67 5.91 24.57
N PHE A 283 -0.05 4.84 25.04
CA PHE A 283 -0.19 4.37 26.41
C PHE A 283 1.10 3.71 26.91
N ARG A 284 1.21 3.57 28.21
CA ARG A 284 2.26 2.84 28.88
C ARG A 284 1.63 1.65 29.60
N ILE A 285 2.25 0.48 29.48
CA ILE A 285 1.90 -0.73 30.21
C ILE A 285 2.76 -0.80 31.46
#